data_b9c50481317669a999c46c67ea7cb890
#
_entry.id   b9c50481317669a999c46c67ea7cb890
#
_cell.length_a   1.000
_cell.length_b   1.000
_cell.length_c   1.000
_cell.angle_alpha   90.00
_cell.angle_beta   90.00
_cell.angle_gamma   90.00
#
_symmetry.space_group_name_H-M   'P 1'
#
loop_
_entity.id
_entity.type
_entity.pdbx_description
1 polymer ?
#
loop_
_entity_poly.entity_id
_entity_poly.type
_entity_poly.pdbx_seq_one_letter_code
_entity_poly.pdbx_strand_id
1 'polypeptide(L)'
;MAANCPTDNTALFGRAIVLEVADGCADAVPQESEWKALAAGTSKGFDFSPNSVTSDADDTQGYVENIVTNADFTISFEGEVRKNDKIDQYGVFRLIKYFNTEIQAARQPTIWVRMEFGAVTFQGYMLINALSSDGGTNDIITFSTEFKVAAANTIEVLDTDDAVPATGVTVTPATTSVVVGATRQLTGTVLPTDATDKSGTWTTSDATKATVSSTGLVTGVAAGTATITFKSNDGNFTGTTTVTVIAS
;
A
#
# COMPACT_ATOMS: atom_id res chain seq x y z
N MET A 1 -32.21 -15.28 2.08
CA MET A 1 -31.01 -15.59 2.88
C MET A 1 -29.85 -15.52 1.90
N ALA A 2 -28.97 -14.53 2.04
CA ALA A 2 -27.74 -14.47 1.28
C ALA A 2 -26.89 -15.69 1.68
N ALA A 3 -26.46 -16.47 0.69
CA ALA A 3 -25.53 -17.55 0.91
C ALA A 3 -24.22 -16.93 1.43
N ASN A 4 -23.87 -17.23 2.67
CA ASN A 4 -22.57 -16.87 3.22
C ASN A 4 -21.55 -17.71 2.46
N CYS A 5 -20.83 -17.13 1.50
CA CYS A 5 -19.73 -17.82 0.89
C CYS A 5 -18.71 -18.19 1.96
N PRO A 6 -18.21 -19.43 2.01
CA PRO A 6 -17.15 -19.77 2.97
C PRO A 6 -15.95 -18.86 2.71
N THR A 7 -15.34 -18.36 3.78
CA THR A 7 -14.06 -17.67 3.71
C THR A 7 -13.06 -18.52 2.94
N ASP A 8 -12.34 -17.91 2.02
CA ASP A 8 -11.30 -18.61 1.27
C ASP A 8 -10.12 -18.93 2.20
N ASN A 9 -10.05 -20.22 2.59
CA ASN A 9 -8.95 -20.77 3.41
C ASN A 9 -7.97 -21.58 2.57
N THR A 10 -7.87 -21.29 1.26
CA THR A 10 -6.88 -21.94 0.40
C THR A 10 -5.46 -21.51 0.78
N ALA A 11 -4.50 -22.41 0.51
CA ALA A 11 -3.09 -22.10 0.78
C ALA A 11 -2.61 -20.90 -0.07
N LEU A 12 -1.84 -20.02 0.53
CA LEU A 12 -1.20 -18.91 -0.15
C LEU A 12 -0.13 -19.44 -1.11
N PHE A 13 -0.22 -19.09 -2.39
CA PHE A 13 0.80 -19.44 -3.37
C PHE A 13 1.92 -18.40 -3.38
N GLY A 14 3.18 -18.84 -3.46
CA GLY A 14 4.35 -17.97 -3.44
C GLY A 14 4.37 -16.86 -4.50
N ARG A 15 3.63 -17.03 -5.63
CA ARG A 15 3.46 -15.95 -6.62
C ARG A 15 2.61 -14.77 -6.13
N ALA A 16 1.75 -15.00 -5.13
CA ALA A 16 0.93 -13.95 -4.53
C ALA A 16 1.72 -13.07 -3.56
N ILE A 17 2.92 -13.52 -3.16
CA ILE A 17 3.83 -12.71 -2.35
C ILE A 17 4.54 -11.73 -3.29
N VAL A 18 4.36 -10.43 -3.03
CA VAL A 18 5.04 -9.36 -3.76
C VAL A 18 6.14 -8.80 -2.87
N LEU A 19 7.34 -8.66 -3.41
CA LEU A 19 8.44 -7.95 -2.75
C LEU A 19 8.80 -6.76 -3.61
N GLU A 20 8.74 -5.59 -3.00
CA GLU A 20 9.03 -4.32 -3.63
C GLU A 20 10.13 -3.60 -2.89
N VAL A 21 10.85 -2.78 -3.62
CA VAL A 21 11.88 -1.91 -3.06
C VAL A 21 11.73 -0.49 -3.60
N ALA A 22 12.20 0.48 -2.82
CA ALA A 22 12.25 1.87 -3.23
C ALA A 22 13.53 2.54 -2.71
N ASP A 23 14.11 3.43 -3.51
CA ASP A 23 15.20 4.29 -3.07
C ASP A 23 14.67 5.33 -2.07
N GLY A 24 15.48 5.75 -1.11
CA GLY A 24 15.08 6.76 -0.14
C GLY A 24 16.00 6.81 1.08
N CYS A 25 15.59 7.60 2.06
CA CYS A 25 16.26 7.73 3.35
C CYS A 25 15.33 7.24 4.47
N ALA A 26 15.88 6.86 5.61
CA ALA A 26 15.13 6.30 6.74
C ALA A 26 14.09 7.24 7.37
N ASP A 27 14.20 8.54 7.12
CA ASP A 27 13.34 9.59 7.68
C ASP A 27 12.05 9.85 6.88
N ALA A 28 11.91 9.23 5.70
CA ALA A 28 10.75 9.42 4.83
C ALA A 28 10.34 8.11 4.16
N VAL A 29 9.13 7.64 4.43
CA VAL A 29 8.52 6.50 3.74
C VAL A 29 8.28 6.88 2.27
N PRO A 30 8.69 6.04 1.29
CA PRO A 30 8.47 6.31 -0.13
C PRO A 30 6.99 6.46 -0.48
N GLN A 31 6.71 7.30 -1.48
CA GLN A 31 5.37 7.41 -2.04
C GLN A 31 5.00 6.12 -2.80
N GLU A 32 3.70 5.81 -2.91
CA GLU A 32 3.24 4.57 -3.54
C GLU A 32 3.77 4.36 -4.97
N SER A 33 3.95 5.43 -5.74
CA SER A 33 4.50 5.39 -7.10
C SER A 33 6.01 5.08 -7.18
N GLU A 34 6.73 5.12 -6.06
CA GLU A 34 8.18 4.89 -5.99
C GLU A 34 8.53 3.43 -5.74
N TRP A 35 7.57 2.66 -5.20
CA TRP A 35 7.72 1.25 -4.99
C TRP A 35 7.77 0.48 -6.31
N LYS A 36 8.71 -0.44 -6.43
CA LYS A 36 8.88 -1.27 -7.62
C LYS A 36 9.16 -2.70 -7.22
N ALA A 37 8.45 -3.62 -7.85
CA ALA A 37 8.67 -5.04 -7.67
C ALA A 37 10.14 -5.40 -7.96
N LEU A 38 10.76 -6.16 -7.06
CA LEU A 38 12.15 -6.58 -7.21
C LEU A 38 12.24 -7.70 -8.25
N ALA A 39 12.83 -7.38 -9.39
CA ALA A 39 13.21 -8.31 -10.46
C ALA A 39 12.18 -9.44 -10.76
N ALA A 40 12.66 -10.60 -11.25
CA ALA A 40 11.86 -11.78 -11.54
C ALA A 40 11.97 -12.81 -10.40
N GLY A 41 11.21 -12.57 -9.30
CA GLY A 41 11.30 -13.41 -8.10
C GLY A 41 10.78 -14.83 -8.29
N THR A 42 11.52 -15.79 -7.76
CA THR A 42 11.18 -17.21 -7.71
C THR A 42 10.91 -17.69 -6.29
N SER A 43 11.59 -17.10 -5.28
CA SER A 43 11.38 -17.37 -3.87
C SER A 43 11.41 -16.06 -3.06
N LYS A 44 10.59 -15.98 -2.05
CA LYS A 44 10.50 -14.84 -1.13
C LYS A 44 10.12 -15.34 0.24
N GLY A 45 10.77 -14.85 1.26
CA GLY A 45 10.52 -15.26 2.62
C GLY A 45 10.96 -14.22 3.64
N PHE A 46 10.55 -14.43 4.87
CA PHE A 46 11.02 -13.66 6.01
C PHE A 46 11.38 -14.59 7.16
N ASP A 47 12.21 -14.10 8.05
CA ASP A 47 12.58 -14.80 9.28
C ASP A 47 12.61 -13.80 10.44
N PHE A 48 12.04 -14.21 11.57
CA PHE A 48 12.18 -13.56 12.85
C PHE A 48 13.02 -14.46 13.74
N SER A 49 14.25 -14.08 14.03
CA SER A 49 15.13 -14.81 14.91
C SER A 49 15.21 -14.13 16.28
N PRO A 50 14.36 -14.51 17.25
CA PRO A 50 14.35 -13.87 18.55
C PRO A 50 15.58 -14.29 19.37
N ASN A 51 16.24 -13.30 19.98
CA ASN A 51 17.21 -13.54 21.03
C ASN A 51 16.50 -13.59 22.38
N SER A 52 16.70 -14.67 23.12
CA SER A 52 16.10 -14.83 24.42
C SER A 52 17.15 -15.01 25.52
N VAL A 53 16.82 -14.59 26.70
CA VAL A 53 17.53 -14.90 27.94
C VAL A 53 16.61 -15.75 28.82
N THR A 54 17.21 -16.65 29.53
CA THR A 54 16.50 -17.51 30.49
C THR A 54 16.65 -16.93 31.89
N SER A 55 15.56 -16.95 32.63
CA SER A 55 15.55 -16.71 34.06
C SER A 55 15.37 -18.02 34.79
N ASP A 56 16.25 -18.30 35.73
CA ASP A 56 16.21 -19.44 36.64
C ASP A 56 15.99 -18.98 38.11
N ALA A 57 15.25 -17.89 38.29
CA ALA A 57 14.91 -17.35 39.59
C ALA A 57 14.13 -18.39 40.43
N ASP A 58 14.40 -18.40 41.72
CA ASP A 58 13.85 -19.39 42.68
C ASP A 58 12.32 -19.29 42.86
N ASP A 59 11.70 -18.21 42.39
CA ASP A 59 10.27 -17.94 42.50
C ASP A 59 9.42 -18.53 41.33
N THR A 60 10.06 -19.16 40.35
CA THR A 60 9.41 -19.75 39.15
C THR A 60 8.86 -21.17 39.37
N GLN A 61 8.79 -21.65 40.61
CA GLN A 61 8.32 -23.00 40.96
C GLN A 61 9.05 -24.15 40.23
N GLY A 62 10.33 -23.92 39.91
CA GLY A 62 11.17 -24.90 39.21
C GLY A 62 11.05 -24.93 37.69
N TYR A 63 10.33 -23.98 37.08
CA TYR A 63 10.29 -23.81 35.63
C TYR A 63 11.21 -22.68 35.18
N VAL A 64 11.85 -22.85 34.04
CA VAL A 64 12.71 -21.84 33.41
C VAL A 64 11.84 -20.91 32.55
N GLU A 65 11.90 -19.61 32.83
CA GLU A 65 11.25 -18.61 32.00
C GLU A 65 12.20 -18.10 30.92
N ASN A 66 11.68 -18.01 29.69
CA ASN A 66 12.39 -17.45 28.55
C ASN A 66 11.80 -16.08 28.21
N ILE A 67 12.65 -15.05 28.20
CA ILE A 67 12.29 -13.68 27.89
C ILE A 67 12.96 -13.29 26.57
N VAL A 68 12.17 -12.92 25.57
CA VAL A 68 12.69 -12.37 24.31
C VAL A 68 13.19 -10.96 24.57
N THR A 69 14.46 -10.71 24.30
CA THR A 69 15.08 -9.39 24.50
C THR A 69 15.07 -8.53 23.25
N ASN A 70 15.23 -9.13 22.09
CA ASN A 70 15.14 -8.51 20.76
C ASN A 70 14.90 -9.59 19.70
N ALA A 71 14.61 -9.17 18.47
CA ALA A 71 14.51 -10.09 17.33
C ALA A 71 15.34 -9.55 16.17
N ASP A 72 16.04 -10.43 15.47
CA ASP A 72 16.62 -10.13 14.16
C ASP A 72 15.55 -10.41 13.10
N PHE A 73 15.20 -9.40 12.30
CA PHE A 73 14.25 -9.54 11.22
C PHE A 73 14.96 -9.50 9.88
N THR A 74 14.72 -10.53 9.09
CA THR A 74 15.36 -10.72 7.78
C THR A 74 14.30 -10.99 6.72
N ILE A 75 14.45 -10.36 5.55
CA ILE A 75 13.68 -10.68 4.34
C ILE A 75 14.66 -11.27 3.32
N SER A 76 14.32 -12.43 2.78
CA SER A 76 15.10 -13.12 1.74
C SER A 76 14.35 -13.11 0.41
N PHE A 77 15.11 -13.00 -0.67
CA PHE A 77 14.61 -13.00 -2.04
C PHE A 77 15.53 -13.77 -2.95
N GLU A 78 14.94 -14.62 -3.79
CA GLU A 78 15.63 -15.26 -4.91
C GLU A 78 14.89 -14.97 -6.21
N GLY A 79 15.62 -14.82 -7.30
CA GLY A 79 15.04 -14.50 -8.59
C GLY A 79 15.93 -14.91 -9.76
N GLU A 80 15.36 -14.87 -10.95
CA GLU A 80 16.07 -15.11 -12.20
C GLU A 80 16.69 -13.82 -12.73
N VAL A 81 17.92 -13.91 -13.23
CA VAL A 81 18.59 -12.82 -13.93
C VAL A 81 18.10 -12.78 -15.37
N ARG A 82 17.51 -11.68 -15.76
CA ARG A 82 17.10 -11.44 -17.15
C ARG A 82 18.17 -10.62 -17.89
N LYS A 83 18.24 -10.78 -19.21
CA LYS A 83 19.22 -10.05 -20.04
C LYS A 83 19.14 -8.54 -19.89
N ASN A 84 17.96 -8.00 -19.65
CA ASN A 84 17.73 -6.57 -19.40
C ASN A 84 16.71 -6.42 -18.26
N ASP A 85 16.92 -5.41 -17.41
CA ASP A 85 15.93 -5.01 -16.41
C ASP A 85 14.66 -4.47 -17.10
N LYS A 86 13.50 -4.78 -16.57
CA LYS A 86 12.25 -4.17 -17.01
C LYS A 86 12.10 -2.76 -16.43
N ILE A 87 11.42 -1.88 -17.17
CA ILE A 87 11.24 -0.48 -16.77
C ILE A 87 10.34 -0.33 -15.54
N ASP A 88 9.37 -1.24 -15.41
CA ASP A 88 8.37 -1.30 -14.33
C ASP A 88 8.87 -2.02 -13.07
N GLN A 89 10.11 -2.51 -13.07
CA GLN A 89 10.70 -3.26 -11.97
C GLN A 89 12.00 -2.62 -11.47
N TYR A 90 12.34 -2.88 -10.22
CA TYR A 90 13.69 -2.63 -9.71
C TYR A 90 14.58 -3.82 -10.10
N GLY A 91 15.28 -3.69 -11.23
CA GLY A 91 16.01 -4.79 -11.82
C GLY A 91 17.29 -5.15 -11.07
N VAL A 92 17.79 -6.36 -11.28
CA VAL A 92 19.00 -6.87 -10.60
C VAL A 92 20.26 -6.06 -10.95
N PHE A 93 20.39 -5.59 -12.20
CA PHE A 93 21.54 -4.77 -12.60
C PHE A 93 21.54 -3.39 -11.92
N ARG A 94 20.36 -2.81 -11.68
CA ARG A 94 20.23 -1.57 -10.90
C ARG A 94 20.65 -1.83 -9.45
N LEU A 95 20.18 -2.92 -8.84
CA LEU A 95 20.51 -3.31 -7.47
C LEU A 95 22.02 -3.51 -7.28
N ILE A 96 22.69 -4.22 -8.20
CA ILE A 96 24.14 -4.43 -8.17
C ILE A 96 24.91 -3.10 -8.27
N LYS A 97 24.50 -2.22 -9.19
CA LYS A 97 25.14 -0.92 -9.35
C LYS A 97 24.96 -0.05 -8.11
N TYR A 98 23.77 -0.01 -7.56
CA TYR A 98 23.47 0.70 -6.33
C TYR A 98 24.33 0.19 -5.18
N PHE A 99 24.33 -1.12 -4.92
CA PHE A 99 25.14 -1.74 -3.88
C PHE A 99 26.61 -1.37 -4.00
N ASN A 100 27.19 -1.54 -5.20
CA ASN A 100 28.61 -1.22 -5.43
C ASN A 100 28.91 0.28 -5.21
N THR A 101 28.01 1.17 -5.64
CA THR A 101 28.18 2.61 -5.45
C THR A 101 28.22 3.00 -3.97
N GLU A 102 27.33 2.42 -3.18
CA GLU A 102 27.29 2.69 -1.73
C GLU A 102 28.56 2.19 -1.03
N ILE A 103 29.01 0.97 -1.35
CA ILE A 103 30.25 0.40 -0.78
C ILE A 103 31.47 1.27 -1.17
N GLN A 104 31.61 1.68 -2.45
CA GLN A 104 32.71 2.53 -2.89
C GLN A 104 32.71 3.92 -2.22
N ALA A 105 31.52 4.42 -1.87
CA ALA A 105 31.36 5.67 -1.14
C ALA A 105 31.52 5.52 0.38
N ALA A 106 31.89 4.33 0.87
CA ALA A 106 31.95 3.98 2.30
C ALA A 106 30.63 4.24 3.04
N ARG A 107 29.49 4.03 2.36
CA ARG A 107 28.15 4.11 2.93
C ARG A 107 27.53 2.72 3.05
N GLN A 108 26.52 2.60 3.91
CA GLN A 108 25.75 1.36 4.03
C GLN A 108 24.78 1.25 2.84
N PRO A 109 24.73 0.11 2.14
CA PRO A 109 23.80 -0.11 1.03
C PRO A 109 22.39 -0.38 1.57
N THR A 110 21.67 0.66 1.91
CA THR A 110 20.36 0.62 2.56
C THR A 110 19.25 1.04 1.59
N ILE A 111 18.10 0.38 1.68
CA ILE A 111 16.98 0.58 0.77
C ILE A 111 15.67 0.33 1.52
N TRP A 112 14.57 0.96 1.11
CA TRP A 112 13.25 0.59 1.58
C TRP A 112 12.82 -0.74 0.97
N VAL A 113 12.29 -1.62 1.80
CA VAL A 113 11.78 -2.94 1.41
C VAL A 113 10.35 -3.06 1.90
N ARG A 114 9.46 -3.55 1.04
CA ARG A 114 8.09 -3.89 1.36
C ARG A 114 7.78 -5.28 0.83
N MET A 115 7.19 -6.13 1.67
CA MET A 115 6.78 -7.47 1.29
C MET A 115 5.33 -7.71 1.70
N GLU A 116 4.47 -7.91 0.70
CA GLU A 116 3.10 -8.35 0.92
C GLU A 116 3.07 -9.86 1.13
N PHE A 117 2.56 -10.29 2.27
CA PHE A 117 2.47 -11.69 2.65
C PHE A 117 1.04 -12.02 3.12
N GLY A 118 0.14 -12.24 2.18
CA GLY A 118 -1.28 -12.47 2.48
C GLY A 118 -1.94 -11.28 3.14
N ALA A 119 -2.43 -11.46 4.36
CA ALA A 119 -3.12 -10.44 5.14
C ALA A 119 -2.19 -9.43 5.82
N VAL A 120 -0.87 -9.56 5.70
CA VAL A 120 0.10 -8.64 6.32
C VAL A 120 1.10 -8.12 5.31
N THR A 121 1.52 -6.88 5.50
CA THR A 121 2.62 -6.26 4.77
C THR A 121 3.74 -5.90 5.73
N PHE A 122 4.91 -6.44 5.47
CA PHE A 122 6.14 -6.04 6.15
C PHE A 122 6.77 -4.86 5.40
N GLN A 123 7.11 -3.79 6.11
CA GLN A 123 7.73 -2.62 5.53
C GLN A 123 8.85 -2.13 6.44
N GLY A 124 9.96 -1.65 5.84
CA GLY A 124 11.04 -1.06 6.61
C GLY A 124 12.23 -0.60 5.77
N TYR A 125 13.06 0.23 6.40
CA TYR A 125 14.35 0.65 5.84
C TYR A 125 15.42 -0.36 6.22
N MET A 126 15.92 -1.08 5.21
CA MET A 126 16.72 -2.27 5.41
C MET A 126 18.09 -2.16 4.73
N LEU A 127 19.06 -2.87 5.27
CA LEU A 127 20.40 -3.06 4.74
C LEU A 127 20.40 -4.24 3.77
N ILE A 128 20.97 -4.09 2.59
CA ILE A 128 21.30 -5.21 1.71
C ILE A 128 22.48 -5.95 2.31
N ASN A 129 22.18 -7.02 3.07
CA ASN A 129 23.18 -7.78 3.84
C ASN A 129 23.93 -8.79 2.97
N ALA A 130 23.29 -9.33 1.96
CA ALA A 130 23.88 -10.25 1.01
C ALA A 130 23.32 -9.99 -0.39
N LEU A 131 24.18 -10.16 -1.39
CA LEU A 131 23.81 -10.13 -2.81
C LEU A 131 24.74 -11.09 -3.55
N SER A 132 24.20 -12.16 -4.07
CA SER A 132 24.94 -13.19 -4.77
C SER A 132 24.23 -13.65 -6.03
N SER A 133 24.95 -14.28 -6.93
CA SER A 133 24.42 -14.87 -8.16
C SER A 133 25.05 -16.23 -8.38
N ASP A 134 24.26 -17.16 -8.89
CA ASP A 134 24.70 -18.49 -9.28
C ASP A 134 24.13 -18.85 -10.66
N GLY A 135 24.85 -19.68 -11.42
CA GLY A 135 24.40 -20.13 -12.73
C GLY A 135 25.44 -21.03 -13.40
N GLY A 136 25.04 -22.26 -13.73
CA GLY A 136 25.84 -23.20 -14.53
C GLY A 136 25.81 -22.83 -16.02
N THR A 137 26.69 -23.48 -16.79
CA THR A 137 26.85 -23.24 -18.24
C THR A 137 25.54 -23.48 -19.03
N ASN A 138 24.67 -24.35 -18.54
CA ASN A 138 23.42 -24.75 -19.17
C ASN A 138 22.18 -24.38 -18.33
N ASP A 139 22.34 -23.58 -17.27
CA ASP A 139 21.27 -23.24 -16.35
C ASP A 139 20.85 -21.76 -16.49
N ILE A 140 19.64 -21.46 -16.02
CA ILE A 140 19.19 -20.08 -15.85
C ILE A 140 20.00 -19.46 -14.70
N ILE A 141 20.60 -18.30 -14.96
CA ILE A 141 21.31 -17.56 -13.93
C ILE A 141 20.27 -17.06 -12.91
N THR A 142 20.51 -17.38 -11.64
CA THR A 142 19.73 -16.88 -10.51
C THR A 142 20.52 -15.87 -9.71
N PHE A 143 19.83 -15.07 -8.92
CA PHE A 143 20.44 -14.23 -7.89
C PHE A 143 19.65 -14.37 -6.59
N SER A 144 20.34 -14.15 -5.50
CA SER A 144 19.74 -14.08 -4.17
C SER A 144 20.19 -12.82 -3.45
N THR A 145 19.29 -12.28 -2.65
CA THR A 145 19.59 -11.14 -1.79
C THR A 145 18.90 -11.31 -0.45
N GLU A 146 19.53 -10.77 0.59
CA GLU A 146 19.02 -10.76 1.95
C GLU A 146 19.00 -9.33 2.47
N PHE A 147 17.90 -8.95 3.06
CA PHE A 147 17.70 -7.64 3.68
C PHE A 147 17.59 -7.80 5.19
N LYS A 148 18.35 -7.00 5.93
CA LYS A 148 18.31 -6.91 7.39
C LYS A 148 17.91 -5.51 7.85
N VAL A 149 17.39 -5.41 9.05
CA VAL A 149 16.99 -4.13 9.64
C VAL A 149 18.15 -3.15 9.68
N ALA A 150 18.01 -1.99 9.02
CA ALA A 150 18.95 -0.88 9.10
C ALA A 150 18.47 0.19 10.10
N ALA A 151 17.17 0.44 10.15
CA ALA A 151 16.56 1.41 11.08
C ALA A 151 15.34 0.76 11.75
N ALA A 152 15.49 0.36 13.01
CA ALA A 152 14.47 -0.38 13.75
C ALA A 152 13.15 0.38 13.91
N ASN A 153 13.18 1.70 13.98
CA ASN A 153 12.00 2.55 14.09
C ASN A 153 11.19 2.66 12.80
N THR A 154 11.66 2.09 11.69
CA THR A 154 10.96 2.08 10.39
C THR A 154 10.29 0.75 10.12
N ILE A 155 10.53 -0.28 10.94
CA ILE A 155 9.96 -1.61 10.73
C ILE A 155 8.50 -1.59 11.17
N GLU A 156 7.64 -1.88 10.23
CA GLU A 156 6.20 -1.96 10.41
C GLU A 156 5.66 -3.27 9.88
N VAL A 157 4.69 -3.82 10.59
CA VAL A 157 3.86 -4.94 10.13
C VAL A 157 2.44 -4.42 10.05
N LEU A 158 1.97 -4.22 8.83
CA LEU A 158 0.68 -3.61 8.53
C LEU A 158 -0.30 -4.71 8.15
N ASP A 159 -1.52 -4.65 8.68
CA ASP A 159 -2.58 -5.53 8.21
C ASP A 159 -3.06 -5.05 6.82
N THR A 160 -3.01 -5.93 5.83
CA THR A 160 -3.52 -5.65 4.48
C THR A 160 -4.99 -6.06 4.31
N ASP A 161 -5.51 -6.86 5.24
CA ASP A 161 -6.87 -7.43 5.18
C ASP A 161 -7.94 -6.52 5.81
N ASP A 162 -7.55 -5.38 6.40
CA ASP A 162 -8.48 -4.41 7.00
C ASP A 162 -9.00 -3.35 6.02
N ALA A 163 -8.65 -3.46 4.73
CA ALA A 163 -9.24 -2.60 3.70
C ALA A 163 -10.71 -3.01 3.49
N VAL A 164 -11.61 -2.27 4.12
CA VAL A 164 -13.05 -2.37 3.84
C VAL A 164 -13.32 -1.68 2.51
N PRO A 165 -13.60 -2.44 1.43
CA PRO A 165 -13.81 -1.84 0.12
C PRO A 165 -15.10 -1.03 0.09
N ALA A 166 -15.14 0.01 -0.72
CA ALA A 166 -16.36 0.72 -1.01
C ALA A 166 -17.35 -0.22 -1.72
N THR A 167 -18.63 -0.15 -1.35
CA THR A 167 -19.72 -0.92 -1.97
C THR A 167 -20.77 -0.01 -2.61
N GLY A 168 -20.66 1.29 -2.39
CA GLY A 168 -21.59 2.26 -2.95
C GLY A 168 -21.31 3.69 -2.49
N VAL A 169 -22.09 4.62 -3.02
CA VAL A 169 -22.04 6.04 -2.68
C VAL A 169 -23.46 6.58 -2.54
N THR A 170 -23.66 7.45 -1.56
CA THR A 170 -24.88 8.26 -1.44
C THR A 170 -24.53 9.75 -1.48
N VAL A 171 -25.42 10.56 -2.05
CA VAL A 171 -25.30 12.03 -2.02
C VAL A 171 -26.53 12.63 -1.35
N THR A 172 -26.31 13.50 -0.39
CA THR A 172 -27.39 14.17 0.34
C THR A 172 -27.24 15.70 0.26
N PRO A 173 -28.38 16.40 0.09
CA PRO A 173 -29.72 15.89 -0.21
C PRO A 173 -29.83 15.33 -1.64
N ALA A 174 -30.75 14.39 -1.88
CA ALA A 174 -30.96 13.77 -3.20
C ALA A 174 -31.46 14.76 -4.26
N THR A 175 -32.17 15.81 -3.82
CA THR A 175 -32.59 16.97 -4.63
C THR A 175 -32.45 18.22 -3.82
N THR A 176 -32.11 19.35 -4.45
CA THR A 176 -32.01 20.64 -3.77
C THR A 176 -32.25 21.79 -4.75
N SER A 177 -32.53 22.97 -4.21
CA SER A 177 -32.61 24.23 -4.99
C SER A 177 -31.62 25.26 -4.43
N VAL A 178 -31.13 26.13 -5.29
CA VAL A 178 -30.24 27.25 -4.95
C VAL A 178 -30.58 28.44 -5.84
N VAL A 179 -30.54 29.64 -5.29
CA VAL A 179 -30.74 30.88 -6.07
C VAL A 179 -29.44 31.21 -6.82
N VAL A 180 -29.53 31.86 -7.98
CA VAL A 180 -28.38 32.37 -8.72
C VAL A 180 -27.46 33.19 -7.78
N GLY A 181 -26.18 32.87 -7.76
CA GLY A 181 -25.17 33.47 -6.89
C GLY A 181 -25.09 32.89 -5.48
N ALA A 182 -26.09 32.10 -5.03
CA ALA A 182 -26.05 31.44 -3.72
C ALA A 182 -25.36 30.09 -3.77
N THR A 183 -24.99 29.55 -2.61
CA THR A 183 -24.31 28.29 -2.47
C THR A 183 -25.11 27.27 -1.65
N ARG A 184 -24.86 25.98 -1.90
CA ARG A 184 -25.43 24.87 -1.15
C ARG A 184 -24.40 23.78 -0.95
N GLN A 185 -24.19 23.35 0.32
CA GLN A 185 -23.34 22.24 0.62
C GLN A 185 -24.05 20.90 0.33
N LEU A 186 -23.38 20.02 -0.41
CA LEU A 186 -23.74 18.62 -0.58
C LEU A 186 -22.76 17.75 0.21
N THR A 187 -23.24 16.59 0.65
CA THR A 187 -22.42 15.56 1.32
C THR A 187 -22.45 14.29 0.50
N GLY A 188 -21.28 13.87 0.02
CA GLY A 188 -21.05 12.53 -0.54
C GLY A 188 -20.62 11.59 0.58
N THR A 189 -21.26 10.44 0.69
CA THR A 189 -20.92 9.41 1.68
C THR A 189 -20.61 8.12 0.94
N VAL A 190 -19.40 7.60 1.13
CA VAL A 190 -19.00 6.28 0.66
C VAL A 190 -19.54 5.23 1.63
N LEU A 191 -20.01 4.14 1.11
CA LEU A 191 -20.55 3.00 1.87
C LEU A 191 -19.67 1.76 1.68
N PRO A 192 -19.53 0.91 2.71
CA PRO A 192 -20.06 1.12 4.07
C PRO A 192 -19.35 2.28 4.77
N THR A 193 -19.88 2.74 5.91
CA THR A 193 -19.35 3.93 6.61
C THR A 193 -17.96 3.73 7.20
N ASP A 194 -17.51 2.50 7.32
CA ASP A 194 -16.16 2.04 7.70
C ASP A 194 -15.28 1.74 6.49
N ALA A 195 -15.71 2.02 5.25
CA ALA A 195 -14.85 1.91 4.06
C ALA A 195 -13.50 2.63 4.28
N THR A 196 -12.42 1.96 3.89
CA THR A 196 -11.04 2.45 4.13
C THR A 196 -10.75 3.70 3.32
N ASP A 197 -11.11 3.71 2.02
CA ASP A 197 -11.01 4.90 1.18
C ASP A 197 -12.39 5.54 1.00
N LYS A 198 -12.58 6.72 1.60
CA LYS A 198 -13.79 7.55 1.48
C LYS A 198 -13.61 8.72 0.52
N SER A 199 -12.48 8.78 -0.17
CA SER A 199 -12.19 9.86 -1.11
C SER A 199 -12.99 9.74 -2.40
N GLY A 200 -13.15 10.86 -3.09
CA GLY A 200 -13.87 10.87 -4.36
C GLY A 200 -13.85 12.24 -5.03
N THR A 201 -14.42 12.28 -6.21
CA THR A 201 -14.42 13.46 -7.08
C THR A 201 -15.84 13.94 -7.36
N TRP A 202 -16.04 15.25 -7.27
CA TRP A 202 -17.29 15.92 -7.62
C TRP A 202 -17.27 16.43 -9.06
N THR A 203 -18.37 16.22 -9.77
CA THR A 203 -18.57 16.74 -11.14
C THR A 203 -19.97 17.27 -11.32
N THR A 204 -20.13 18.17 -12.29
CA THR A 204 -21.44 18.72 -12.70
C THR A 204 -21.74 18.35 -14.14
N SER A 205 -23.00 18.09 -14.46
CA SER A 205 -23.44 17.82 -15.84
C SER A 205 -23.50 19.11 -16.68
N ASP A 206 -23.65 20.27 -16.05
CA ASP A 206 -23.75 21.58 -16.72
C ASP A 206 -23.19 22.69 -15.83
N ALA A 207 -21.95 23.07 -16.07
CA ALA A 207 -21.27 24.14 -15.35
C ALA A 207 -21.85 25.54 -15.65
N THR A 208 -22.65 25.70 -16.72
CA THR A 208 -23.34 26.96 -17.02
C THR A 208 -24.56 27.19 -16.13
N LYS A 209 -25.09 26.15 -15.50
CA LYS A 209 -26.21 26.18 -14.57
C LYS A 209 -25.75 26.15 -13.12
N ALA A 210 -24.90 25.19 -12.78
CA ALA A 210 -24.33 25.03 -11.45
C ALA A 210 -22.89 24.51 -11.50
N THR A 211 -22.03 25.07 -10.67
CA THR A 211 -20.66 24.53 -10.45
C THR A 211 -20.59 23.82 -9.10
N VAL A 212 -19.61 22.94 -8.93
CA VAL A 212 -19.33 22.25 -7.68
C VAL A 212 -17.84 22.28 -7.36
N SER A 213 -17.50 22.54 -6.10
CA SER A 213 -16.11 22.48 -5.63
C SER A 213 -15.67 21.03 -5.32
N SER A 214 -14.37 20.83 -5.10
CA SER A 214 -13.82 19.54 -4.61
C SER A 214 -14.38 19.11 -3.24
N THR A 215 -14.97 20.04 -2.48
CA THR A 215 -15.59 19.77 -1.17
C THR A 215 -17.10 19.57 -1.23
N GLY A 216 -17.70 19.56 -2.44
CA GLY A 216 -19.14 19.39 -2.61
C GLY A 216 -19.96 20.67 -2.41
N LEU A 217 -19.33 21.87 -2.40
CA LEU A 217 -20.04 23.14 -2.34
C LEU A 217 -20.54 23.52 -3.75
N VAL A 218 -21.83 23.50 -3.94
CA VAL A 218 -22.49 23.91 -5.20
C VAL A 218 -22.75 25.42 -5.22
N THR A 219 -22.53 26.05 -6.37
CA THR A 219 -22.87 27.47 -6.62
C THR A 219 -23.80 27.54 -7.80
N GLY A 220 -24.93 28.21 -7.64
CA GLY A 220 -25.90 28.52 -8.72
C GLY A 220 -25.34 29.58 -9.67
N VAL A 221 -25.26 29.27 -10.97
CA VAL A 221 -24.72 30.18 -12.01
C VAL A 221 -25.83 30.82 -12.82
N ALA A 222 -26.77 30.03 -13.33
CA ALA A 222 -27.90 30.51 -14.11
C ALA A 222 -29.13 29.61 -13.89
N ALA A 223 -30.34 30.17 -14.02
CA ALA A 223 -31.58 29.42 -13.87
C ALA A 223 -31.62 28.16 -14.77
N GLY A 224 -32.06 27.04 -14.21
CA GLY A 224 -32.11 25.73 -14.86
C GLY A 224 -31.78 24.58 -13.90
N THR A 225 -31.50 23.40 -14.45
CA THR A 225 -31.16 22.22 -13.65
C THR A 225 -29.80 21.67 -14.04
N ALA A 226 -29.07 21.15 -13.06
CA ALA A 226 -27.83 20.41 -13.26
C ALA A 226 -27.82 19.18 -12.35
N THR A 227 -27.25 18.09 -12.81
CA THR A 227 -26.97 16.91 -12.00
C THR A 227 -25.54 17.01 -11.48
N ILE A 228 -25.40 16.97 -10.17
CA ILE A 228 -24.10 16.89 -9.51
C ILE A 228 -23.83 15.43 -9.16
N THR A 229 -22.64 14.95 -9.49
CA THR A 229 -22.22 13.57 -9.26
C THR A 229 -21.00 13.54 -8.34
N PHE A 230 -21.05 12.70 -7.31
CA PHE A 230 -19.90 12.30 -6.54
C PHE A 230 -19.50 10.89 -6.96
N LYS A 231 -18.23 10.69 -7.32
CA LYS A 231 -17.66 9.41 -7.71
C LYS A 231 -16.57 9.02 -6.73
N SER A 232 -16.68 7.86 -6.07
CA SER A 232 -15.62 7.34 -5.20
C SER A 232 -14.37 6.96 -5.99
N ASN A 233 -13.20 7.09 -5.38
CA ASN A 233 -11.93 6.63 -5.96
C ASN A 233 -11.82 5.11 -5.88
N ASP A 234 -12.21 4.53 -4.74
CA ASP A 234 -12.36 3.08 -4.62
C ASP A 234 -13.68 2.62 -5.24
N GLY A 235 -13.61 1.58 -6.08
CA GLY A 235 -14.74 0.93 -6.72
C GLY A 235 -15.47 1.77 -7.78
N ASN A 236 -15.11 3.03 -7.99
CA ASN A 236 -15.73 3.94 -8.96
C ASN A 236 -17.27 4.07 -8.84
N PHE A 237 -17.83 3.89 -7.66
CA PHE A 237 -19.26 4.06 -7.40
C PHE A 237 -19.67 5.52 -7.55
N THR A 238 -20.90 5.75 -8.01
CA THR A 238 -21.42 7.10 -8.23
C THR A 238 -22.72 7.34 -7.48
N GLY A 239 -22.81 8.50 -6.86
CA GLY A 239 -24.05 9.03 -6.30
C GLY A 239 -24.37 10.38 -6.93
N THR A 240 -25.64 10.67 -7.13
CA THR A 240 -26.08 11.89 -7.82
C THR A 240 -27.10 12.68 -7.02
N THR A 241 -27.14 13.98 -7.26
CA THR A 241 -28.20 14.88 -6.79
C THR A 241 -28.64 15.82 -7.91
N THR A 242 -29.91 16.11 -7.99
CA THR A 242 -30.45 17.13 -8.92
C THR A 242 -30.49 18.47 -8.22
N VAL A 243 -29.83 19.46 -8.80
CA VAL A 243 -29.82 20.85 -8.32
C VAL A 243 -30.67 21.71 -9.27
N THR A 244 -31.69 22.36 -8.75
CA THR A 244 -32.50 23.35 -9.48
C THR A 244 -32.01 24.73 -9.11
N VAL A 245 -31.48 25.47 -10.08
CA VAL A 245 -31.12 26.88 -9.90
C VAL A 245 -32.29 27.77 -10.24
N ILE A 246 -32.69 28.58 -9.28
CA ILE A 246 -33.84 29.49 -9.38
C ILE A 246 -33.31 30.90 -9.67
N ALA A 247 -33.98 31.64 -10.57
CA ALA A 247 -33.66 33.03 -10.79
C ALA A 247 -33.84 33.85 -9.48
N SER A 248 -33.01 34.87 -9.30
CA SER A 248 -33.12 35.83 -8.19
C SER A 248 -34.29 36.79 -8.37
#